data_8e0dfbc96c14938d083b6cbea294ba2d
#
_entry.id   8e0dfbc96c14938d083b6cbea294ba2d
#
_cell.length_a   1.000
_cell.length_b   1.000
_cell.length_c   1.000
_cell.angle_alpha   90.00
_cell.angle_beta   90.00
_cell.angle_gamma   90.00
#
_symmetry.space_group_name_H-M   'P 1'
#
loop_
_entity.id
_entity.type
_entity.pdbx_description
1 polymer ?
#
loop_
_entity_poly.entity_id
_entity_poly.type
_entity_poly.pdbx_seq_one_letter_code
_entity_poly.pdbx_strand_id
1 'polypeptide(L)'
;FIETTLVKIETSTMSLNDYVALTMETGKYGVQVMELLDQANTSTYGNPEITEVNIGVRNNPGILVSGHDLKDLEMLLEQTKDTGIDVYTHSEMLPAHYYPFFKKYPNFVGNYGNAWWKQREEFKAFNGPVLLTTNCLVPPLASYQERVYTTGAVGFEGCVHIDKDEHGYKD
;
A
#
# COMPACT_ATOMS: atom_id res chain seq x y z
N PHE A 1 6.07 24.00 -3.73
CA PHE A 1 5.57 24.55 -2.46
C PHE A 1 6.42 24.07 -1.28
N ILE A 2 6.53 22.77 -1.01
CA ILE A 2 7.24 22.23 0.17
C ILE A 2 8.67 22.77 0.26
N GLU A 3 9.48 22.62 -0.78
CA GLU A 3 10.88 23.07 -0.81
C GLU A 3 11.02 24.57 -0.52
N THR A 4 10.23 25.39 -1.21
CA THR A 4 10.26 26.85 -1.00
C THR A 4 9.78 27.25 0.38
N THR A 5 8.85 26.50 0.95
CA THR A 5 8.33 26.73 2.31
C THR A 5 9.38 26.39 3.36
N LEU A 6 10.09 25.27 3.23
CA LEU A 6 11.17 24.90 4.13
C LEU A 6 12.28 25.97 4.15
N VAL A 7 12.73 26.42 2.97
CA VAL A 7 13.71 27.50 2.86
C VAL A 7 13.20 28.79 3.53
N LYS A 8 11.94 29.15 3.31
CA LYS A 8 11.34 30.34 3.90
C LYS A 8 11.33 30.29 5.44
N ILE A 9 10.98 29.15 6.02
CA ILE A 9 10.95 28.94 7.47
C ILE A 9 12.35 29.10 8.08
N GLU A 10 13.38 28.59 7.39
CA GLU A 10 14.76 28.64 7.89
C GLU A 10 15.42 29.99 7.70
N THR A 11 15.11 30.72 6.63
CA THR A 11 15.85 31.92 6.24
C THR A 11 15.16 33.25 6.56
N SER A 12 13.87 33.22 6.91
CA SER A 12 13.07 34.45 7.13
C SER A 12 12.58 34.57 8.57
N THR A 13 12.59 35.80 9.09
CA THR A 13 11.88 36.12 10.34
C THR A 13 10.38 36.22 10.04
N MET A 14 9.59 35.32 10.58
CA MET A 14 8.15 35.23 10.35
C MET A 14 7.37 35.66 11.60
N SER A 15 6.29 36.42 11.40
CA SER A 15 5.33 36.73 12.46
C SER A 15 4.42 35.55 12.76
N LEU A 16 3.69 35.57 13.87
CA LEU A 16 2.67 34.54 14.17
C LEU A 16 1.63 34.44 13.06
N ASN A 17 1.20 35.56 12.48
CA ASN A 17 0.22 35.56 11.40
C ASN A 17 0.78 34.90 10.12
N ASP A 18 2.08 35.04 9.84
CA ASP A 18 2.73 34.39 8.71
C ASP A 18 2.75 32.87 8.90
N TYR A 19 3.02 32.39 10.12
CA TYR A 19 2.95 30.93 10.41
C TYR A 19 1.54 30.38 10.29
N VAL A 20 0.52 31.12 10.77
CA VAL A 20 -0.88 30.73 10.60
C VAL A 20 -1.26 30.66 9.12
N ALA A 21 -0.91 31.69 8.34
CA ALA A 21 -1.19 31.70 6.89
C ALA A 21 -0.51 30.54 6.18
N LEU A 22 0.74 30.26 6.50
CA LEU A 22 1.50 29.16 5.91
C LEU A 22 0.93 27.80 6.27
N THR A 23 0.44 27.62 7.50
CA THR A 23 -0.24 26.39 7.93
C THR A 23 -1.53 26.16 7.14
N MET A 24 -2.33 27.20 6.95
CA MET A 24 -3.56 27.11 6.16
C MET A 24 -3.27 26.83 4.67
N GLU A 25 -2.22 27.43 4.13
CA GLU A 25 -1.78 27.16 2.76
C GLU A 25 -1.28 25.72 2.59
N THR A 26 -0.53 25.20 3.56
CA THR A 26 -0.11 23.78 3.58
C THR A 26 -1.31 22.84 3.57
N GLY A 27 -2.33 23.13 4.38
CA GLY A 27 -3.59 22.38 4.38
C GLY A 27 -4.29 22.38 3.00
N LYS A 28 -4.30 23.53 2.32
CA LYS A 28 -4.86 23.65 0.98
C LYS A 28 -4.13 22.76 -0.04
N TYR A 29 -2.79 22.74 -0.02
CA TYR A 29 -2.01 21.84 -0.87
C TYR A 29 -2.23 20.36 -0.52
N GLY A 30 -2.38 20.05 0.78
CA GLY A 30 -2.74 18.71 1.22
C GLY A 30 -4.06 18.22 0.63
N VAL A 31 -5.10 19.07 0.64
CA VAL A 31 -6.40 18.73 -0.01
C VAL A 31 -6.24 18.50 -1.50
N GLN A 32 -5.48 19.33 -2.21
CA GLN A 32 -5.24 19.16 -3.65
C GLN A 32 -4.53 17.84 -3.98
N VAL A 33 -3.57 17.44 -3.15
CA VAL A 33 -2.87 16.14 -3.33
C VAL A 33 -3.82 14.98 -3.10
N MET A 34 -4.65 15.04 -2.06
CA MET A 34 -5.66 13.99 -1.80
C MET A 34 -6.70 13.90 -2.92
N GLU A 35 -7.16 15.04 -3.44
CA GLU A 35 -8.07 15.09 -4.59
C GLU A 35 -7.45 14.44 -5.84
N LEU A 36 -6.18 14.74 -6.12
CA LEU A 36 -5.45 14.13 -7.24
C LEU A 36 -5.31 12.62 -7.07
N LEU A 37 -5.00 12.15 -5.86
CA LEU A 37 -4.91 10.72 -5.56
C LEU A 37 -6.25 10.02 -5.74
N ASP A 38 -7.33 10.60 -5.19
CA ASP A 38 -8.69 10.07 -5.35
C ASP A 38 -9.08 10.00 -6.83
N GLN A 39 -8.84 11.06 -7.58
CA GLN A 39 -9.11 11.10 -9.02
C GLN A 39 -8.32 10.04 -9.79
N ALA A 40 -7.05 9.84 -9.47
CA ALA A 40 -6.21 8.82 -10.10
C ALA A 40 -6.74 7.41 -9.82
N ASN A 41 -7.09 7.12 -8.58
CA ASN A 41 -7.61 5.82 -8.18
C ASN A 41 -9.00 5.56 -8.76
N THR A 42 -9.92 6.52 -8.65
CA THR A 42 -11.32 6.33 -9.08
C THR A 42 -11.46 6.29 -10.59
N SER A 43 -10.67 7.06 -11.33
CA SER A 43 -10.66 7.01 -12.80
C SER A 43 -10.08 5.69 -13.34
N THR A 44 -9.19 5.03 -12.60
CA THR A 44 -8.54 3.78 -13.01
C THR A 44 -9.32 2.56 -12.54
N TYR A 45 -9.75 2.55 -11.28
CA TYR A 45 -10.30 1.37 -10.61
C TYR A 45 -11.81 1.45 -10.34
N GLY A 46 -12.44 2.57 -10.67
CA GLY A 46 -13.86 2.85 -10.42
C GLY A 46 -14.09 3.46 -9.04
N ASN A 47 -15.31 3.95 -8.81
CA ASN A 47 -15.68 4.49 -7.51
C ASN A 47 -15.84 3.38 -6.47
N PRO A 48 -15.32 3.57 -5.24
CA PRO A 48 -15.51 2.62 -4.15
C PRO A 48 -16.99 2.29 -3.90
N GLU A 49 -17.25 1.03 -3.62
CA GLU A 49 -18.59 0.51 -3.34
C GLU A 49 -18.64 -0.15 -1.97
N ILE A 50 -19.82 -0.15 -1.33
CA ILE A 50 -20.05 -0.94 -0.12
C ILE A 50 -19.81 -2.41 -0.46
N THR A 51 -18.89 -3.05 0.25
CA THR A 51 -18.39 -4.39 -0.08
C THR A 51 -18.23 -5.23 1.18
N GLU A 52 -18.76 -6.44 1.16
CA GLU A 52 -18.42 -7.46 2.14
C GLU A 52 -17.05 -8.07 1.78
N VAL A 53 -16.12 -8.03 2.71
CA VAL A 53 -14.77 -8.57 2.53
C VAL A 53 -14.61 -9.83 3.36
N ASN A 54 -14.23 -10.93 2.70
CA ASN A 54 -13.91 -12.18 3.38
C ASN A 54 -12.69 -11.99 4.29
N ILE A 55 -12.77 -12.48 5.52
CA ILE A 55 -11.67 -12.45 6.51
C ILE A 55 -11.11 -13.84 6.82
N GLY A 56 -11.60 -14.86 6.14
CA GLY A 56 -11.09 -16.22 6.23
C GLY A 56 -10.04 -16.52 5.16
N VAL A 57 -9.37 -17.65 5.29
CA VAL A 57 -8.39 -18.15 4.32
C VAL A 57 -8.89 -19.43 3.64
N ARG A 58 -8.44 -19.69 2.41
CA ARG A 58 -8.65 -20.94 1.68
C ARG A 58 -7.47 -21.90 1.88
N ASN A 59 -7.57 -23.10 1.32
CA ASN A 59 -6.50 -24.11 1.38
C ASN A 59 -5.49 -24.01 0.23
N ASN A 60 -5.51 -22.94 -0.55
CA ASN A 60 -4.58 -22.71 -1.64
C ASN A 60 -3.29 -22.05 -1.12
N PRO A 61 -2.17 -22.16 -1.83
CA PRO A 61 -1.02 -21.30 -1.60
C PRO A 61 -1.46 -19.84 -1.65
N GLY A 62 -0.90 -19.00 -0.76
CA GLY A 62 -1.34 -17.60 -0.66
C GLY A 62 -0.20 -16.61 -0.58
N ILE A 63 -0.42 -15.42 -1.11
CA ILE A 63 0.46 -14.25 -0.99
C ILE A 63 -0.29 -13.18 -0.19
N LEU A 64 0.38 -12.59 0.81
CA LEU A 64 -0.13 -11.48 1.59
C LEU A 64 0.44 -10.17 1.06
N VAL A 65 -0.41 -9.18 0.79
CA VAL A 65 0.01 -7.86 0.29
C VAL A 65 -0.36 -6.79 1.30
N SER A 66 0.61 -5.96 1.67
CA SER A 66 0.41 -4.83 2.58
C SER A 66 0.99 -3.54 2.00
N GLY A 67 0.41 -2.40 2.38
CA GLY A 67 0.76 -1.08 1.88
C GLY A 67 -0.42 -0.40 1.19
N HIS A 68 -0.14 0.46 0.21
CA HIS A 68 -1.19 1.30 -0.42
C HIS A 68 -1.14 1.29 -1.96
N ASP A 69 -0.15 0.67 -2.59
CA ASP A 69 0.02 0.73 -4.03
C ASP A 69 -0.95 -0.20 -4.75
N LEU A 70 -2.02 0.37 -5.31
CA LEU A 70 -3.03 -0.38 -6.05
C LEU A 70 -2.51 -0.89 -7.40
N LYS A 71 -1.51 -0.23 -7.99
CA LYS A 71 -0.90 -0.70 -9.24
C LYS A 71 -0.06 -1.96 -9.02
N ASP A 72 0.69 -2.00 -7.93
CA ASP A 72 1.43 -3.20 -7.54
C ASP A 72 0.48 -4.37 -7.25
N LEU A 73 -0.65 -4.10 -6.58
CA LEU A 73 -1.68 -5.11 -6.38
C LEU A 73 -2.28 -5.61 -7.70
N GLU A 74 -2.60 -4.71 -8.64
CA GLU A 74 -3.10 -5.07 -9.97
C GLU A 74 -2.13 -6.02 -10.68
N MET A 75 -0.84 -5.66 -10.70
CA MET A 75 0.20 -6.45 -11.35
C MET A 75 0.33 -7.84 -10.70
N LEU A 76 0.32 -7.92 -9.37
CA LEU A 76 0.35 -9.18 -8.66
C LEU A 76 -0.86 -10.06 -8.99
N LEU A 77 -2.07 -9.49 -8.99
CA LEU A 77 -3.30 -10.21 -9.28
C LEU A 77 -3.32 -10.76 -10.72
N GLU A 78 -2.81 -9.99 -11.68
CA GLU A 78 -2.72 -10.43 -13.07
C GLU A 78 -1.67 -11.54 -13.26
N GLN A 79 -0.50 -11.43 -12.61
CA GLN A 79 0.53 -12.48 -12.65
C GLN A 79 0.10 -13.79 -12.00
N THR A 80 -0.69 -13.72 -10.92
CA THR A 80 -1.14 -14.90 -10.18
C THR A 80 -2.48 -15.44 -10.64
N LYS A 81 -3.11 -14.80 -11.62
CA LYS A 81 -4.34 -15.25 -12.22
C LYS A 81 -4.17 -16.66 -12.81
N ASP A 82 -5.16 -17.51 -12.55
CA ASP A 82 -5.21 -18.90 -13.05
C ASP A 82 -4.04 -19.80 -12.62
N THR A 83 -3.23 -19.38 -11.66
CA THR A 83 -2.11 -20.17 -11.11
C THR A 83 -2.50 -21.03 -9.90
N GLY A 84 -3.69 -20.83 -9.36
CA GLY A 84 -4.12 -21.48 -8.10
C GLY A 84 -3.58 -20.83 -6.84
N ILE A 85 -2.96 -19.65 -6.96
CA ILE A 85 -2.45 -18.87 -5.83
C ILE A 85 -3.51 -17.86 -5.41
N ASP A 86 -3.85 -17.82 -4.13
CA ASP A 86 -4.75 -16.84 -3.54
C ASP A 86 -3.97 -15.59 -3.09
N VAL A 87 -4.57 -14.40 -3.25
CA VAL A 87 -4.01 -13.13 -2.80
C VAL A 87 -4.90 -12.54 -1.70
N TYR A 88 -4.26 -12.17 -0.61
CA TYR A 88 -4.90 -11.55 0.55
C TYR A 88 -4.31 -10.18 0.80
N THR A 89 -5.15 -9.21 1.13
CA THR A 89 -4.68 -7.92 1.63
C THR A 89 -4.43 -7.97 3.13
N HIS A 90 -3.63 -7.00 3.61
CA HIS A 90 -3.42 -6.77 5.03
C HIS A 90 -3.52 -5.28 5.32
N SER A 91 -4.16 -4.95 6.46
CA SER A 91 -4.21 -3.58 7.00
C SER A 91 -4.68 -2.54 5.98
N GLU A 92 -3.83 -1.58 5.66
CA GLU A 92 -4.15 -0.43 4.82
C GLU A 92 -4.44 -0.77 3.34
N MET A 93 -4.17 -2.00 2.91
CA MET A 93 -4.56 -2.49 1.59
C MET A 93 -6.03 -2.98 1.54
N LEU A 94 -6.71 -3.12 2.67
CA LEU A 94 -8.12 -3.51 2.75
C LEU A 94 -9.03 -2.70 1.79
N PRO A 95 -8.89 -1.37 1.64
CA PRO A 95 -9.70 -0.58 0.74
C PRO A 95 -9.66 -1.01 -0.74
N ALA A 96 -8.65 -1.75 -1.17
CA ALA A 96 -8.59 -2.29 -2.53
C ALA A 96 -9.82 -3.13 -2.89
N HIS A 97 -10.42 -3.81 -1.92
CA HIS A 97 -11.64 -4.62 -2.13
C HIS A 97 -12.87 -3.79 -2.48
N TYR A 98 -12.86 -2.47 -2.20
CA TYR A 98 -13.99 -1.59 -2.45
C TYR A 98 -14.07 -1.12 -3.90
N TYR A 99 -12.98 -1.23 -4.66
CA TYR A 99 -12.92 -0.82 -6.05
C TYR A 99 -13.48 -1.89 -6.99
N PRO A 100 -14.46 -1.55 -7.87
CA PRO A 100 -15.08 -2.50 -8.81
C PRO A 100 -14.09 -3.26 -9.68
N PHE A 101 -13.00 -2.59 -10.07
CA PHE A 101 -11.96 -3.16 -10.94
C PHE A 101 -11.36 -4.45 -10.39
N PHE A 102 -11.11 -4.53 -9.08
CA PHE A 102 -10.47 -5.69 -8.47
C PHE A 102 -11.42 -6.87 -8.27
N LYS A 103 -12.74 -6.64 -8.30
CA LYS A 103 -13.75 -7.69 -8.10
C LYS A 103 -13.78 -8.74 -9.22
N LYS A 104 -13.13 -8.47 -10.34
CA LYS A 104 -13.00 -9.42 -11.47
C LYS A 104 -11.99 -10.55 -11.22
N TYR A 105 -11.14 -10.43 -10.21
CA TYR A 105 -10.08 -11.41 -9.92
C TYR A 105 -10.55 -12.47 -8.92
N PRO A 106 -10.75 -13.73 -9.34
CA PRO A 106 -11.23 -14.80 -8.45
C PRO A 106 -10.18 -15.22 -7.41
N ASN A 107 -8.91 -14.91 -7.66
CA ASN A 107 -7.78 -15.12 -6.75
C ASN A 107 -7.59 -13.99 -5.74
N PHE A 108 -8.35 -12.90 -5.83
CA PHE A 108 -8.40 -11.82 -4.84
C PHE A 108 -9.42 -12.16 -3.74
N VAL A 109 -8.97 -12.86 -2.70
CA VAL A 109 -9.85 -13.64 -1.82
C VAL A 109 -10.42 -12.85 -0.66
N GLY A 110 -9.61 -12.01 -0.02
CA GLY A 110 -10.07 -11.28 1.16
C GLY A 110 -8.93 -10.60 1.90
N ASN A 111 -9.22 -10.17 3.13
CA ASN A 111 -8.26 -9.51 3.99
C ASN A 111 -7.83 -10.44 5.12
N TYR A 112 -6.53 -10.59 5.31
CA TYR A 112 -5.93 -11.34 6.41
C TYR A 112 -5.40 -10.40 7.48
N GLY A 113 -5.68 -10.70 8.73
CA GLY A 113 -5.15 -9.92 9.85
C GLY A 113 -5.89 -8.61 10.10
N ASN A 114 -5.20 -7.69 10.74
CA ASN A 114 -5.76 -6.52 11.39
C ASN A 114 -5.00 -5.25 10.98
N ALA A 115 -4.74 -4.37 11.95
CA ALA A 115 -4.05 -3.11 11.74
C ALA A 115 -2.52 -3.30 11.63
N TRP A 116 -1.84 -2.34 10.99
CA TRP A 116 -0.41 -2.39 10.68
C TRP A 116 0.51 -2.71 11.89
N TRP A 117 0.17 -2.25 13.09
CA TRP A 117 1.00 -2.52 14.28
C TRP A 117 0.99 -3.97 14.76
N LYS A 118 0.11 -4.80 14.18
CA LYS A 118 0.07 -6.26 14.44
C LYS A 118 0.89 -7.08 13.44
N GLN A 119 1.56 -6.45 12.48
CA GLN A 119 2.32 -7.11 11.43
C GLN A 119 3.27 -8.19 11.93
N ARG A 120 3.99 -7.92 13.03
CA ARG A 120 4.99 -8.87 13.56
C ARG A 120 4.40 -10.22 13.95
N GLU A 121 3.22 -10.21 14.52
CA GLU A 121 2.53 -11.43 14.94
C GLU A 121 1.83 -12.09 13.74
N GLU A 122 1.14 -11.30 12.95
CA GLU A 122 0.32 -11.76 11.84
C GLU A 122 1.15 -12.26 10.67
N PHE A 123 2.24 -11.57 10.31
CA PHE A 123 3.16 -12.04 9.26
C PHE A 123 3.93 -13.28 9.67
N LYS A 124 4.23 -13.43 10.96
CA LYS A 124 4.82 -14.66 11.48
C LYS A 124 3.84 -15.84 11.35
N ALA A 125 2.55 -15.59 11.59
CA ALA A 125 1.51 -16.62 11.53
C ALA A 125 1.08 -16.95 10.09
N PHE A 126 1.17 -16.01 9.16
CA PHE A 126 0.86 -16.25 7.74
C PHE A 126 1.94 -17.14 7.12
N ASN A 127 1.54 -18.31 6.62
CA ASN A 127 2.47 -19.32 6.12
C ASN A 127 2.74 -19.18 4.60
N GLY A 128 3.05 -17.98 4.14
CA GLY A 128 3.31 -17.67 2.74
C GLY A 128 4.18 -16.43 2.56
N PRO A 129 4.50 -16.06 1.32
CA PRO A 129 5.18 -14.81 1.00
C PRO A 129 4.37 -13.58 1.42
N VAL A 130 5.09 -12.53 1.83
CA VAL A 130 4.51 -11.23 2.18
C VAL A 130 5.13 -10.17 1.27
N LEU A 131 4.31 -9.47 0.51
CA LEU A 131 4.71 -8.37 -0.35
C LEU A 131 4.37 -7.03 0.31
N LEU A 132 5.38 -6.19 0.49
CA LEU A 132 5.26 -4.86 1.07
C LEU A 132 5.46 -3.81 -0.02
N THR A 133 4.46 -2.97 -0.23
CA THR A 133 4.47 -1.99 -1.33
C THR A 133 4.81 -0.58 -0.89
N THR A 134 4.22 -0.09 0.17
CA THR A 134 4.41 1.28 0.70
C THR A 134 4.25 1.31 2.22
N ASN A 135 4.03 2.49 2.76
CA ASN A 135 3.87 2.90 4.15
C ASN A 135 3.22 1.90 5.14
N CYS A 136 3.21 2.30 6.41
CA CYS A 136 2.69 1.53 7.53
C CYS A 136 3.40 0.20 7.75
N LEU A 137 4.71 0.20 7.50
CA LEU A 137 5.54 -1.00 7.55
C LEU A 137 6.39 -1.04 8.81
N VAL A 138 6.47 -2.22 9.39
CA VAL A 138 7.29 -2.50 10.57
C VAL A 138 8.46 -3.38 10.12
N PRO A 139 9.71 -3.08 10.54
CA PRO A 139 10.87 -3.92 10.19
C PRO A 139 10.60 -5.40 10.53
N PRO A 140 10.79 -6.31 9.55
CA PRO A 140 10.51 -7.73 9.71
C PRO A 140 11.35 -8.37 10.81
N LEU A 141 10.79 -9.39 11.46
CA LEU A 141 11.56 -10.22 12.39
C LEU A 141 12.33 -11.30 11.62
N ALA A 142 13.50 -11.66 12.11
CA ALA A 142 14.34 -12.72 11.52
C ALA A 142 13.58 -14.06 11.31
N SER A 143 12.52 -14.30 12.10
CA SER A 143 11.73 -15.53 12.01
C SER A 143 10.85 -15.67 10.75
N TYR A 144 10.64 -14.58 10.00
CA TYR A 144 9.86 -14.58 8.75
C TYR A 144 10.44 -13.68 7.65
N GLN A 145 11.56 -13.00 7.92
CA GLN A 145 12.19 -12.05 7.01
C GLN A 145 12.49 -12.64 5.62
N GLU A 146 12.89 -13.91 5.56
CA GLU A 146 13.15 -14.65 4.32
C GLU A 146 11.95 -14.76 3.37
N ARG A 147 10.74 -14.55 3.88
CA ARG A 147 9.47 -14.57 3.13
C ARG A 147 8.96 -13.20 2.79
N VAL A 148 9.68 -12.14 3.16
CA VAL A 148 9.27 -10.75 2.95
C VAL A 148 9.95 -10.21 1.68
N TYR A 149 9.11 -9.69 0.81
CA TYR A 149 9.49 -9.03 -0.44
C TYR A 149 9.05 -7.58 -0.39
N THR A 150 9.81 -6.69 -0.99
CA THR A 150 9.50 -5.24 -1.02
C THR A 150 9.51 -4.74 -2.45
N THR A 151 8.73 -3.68 -2.71
CA THR A 151 8.68 -3.01 -4.02
C THR A 151 8.77 -1.50 -3.86
N GLY A 152 8.98 -0.80 -4.96
CA GLY A 152 8.91 0.66 -5.04
C GLY A 152 9.96 1.35 -4.17
N ALA A 153 9.53 2.30 -3.36
CA ALA A 153 10.42 3.09 -2.51
C ALA A 153 10.72 2.44 -1.15
N VAL A 154 10.15 1.27 -0.87
CA VAL A 154 10.29 0.56 0.41
C VAL A 154 11.35 -0.52 0.28
N GLY A 155 12.21 -0.62 1.31
CA GLY A 155 13.20 -1.69 1.39
C GLY A 155 13.62 -1.93 2.84
N PHE A 156 13.95 -3.19 3.15
CA PHE A 156 14.55 -3.57 4.42
C PHE A 156 15.80 -4.41 4.16
N GLU A 157 16.83 -4.18 4.97
CA GLU A 157 18.03 -4.98 4.93
C GLU A 157 17.69 -6.47 5.13
N GLY A 158 18.22 -7.33 4.27
CA GLY A 158 17.99 -8.77 4.31
C GLY A 158 16.64 -9.25 3.71
N CYS A 159 15.82 -8.35 3.16
CA CYS A 159 14.66 -8.70 2.37
C CYS A 159 14.96 -8.62 0.87
N VAL A 160 14.28 -9.43 0.08
CA VAL A 160 14.37 -9.35 -1.38
C VAL A 160 13.60 -8.11 -1.85
N HIS A 161 14.27 -7.24 -2.61
CA HIS A 161 13.61 -6.12 -3.27
C HIS A 161 13.32 -6.49 -4.72
N ILE A 162 12.06 -6.32 -5.13
CA ILE A 162 11.61 -6.59 -6.49
C ILE A 162 11.56 -5.26 -7.24
N ASP A 163 12.49 -5.09 -8.16
CA ASP A 163 12.48 -3.95 -9.07
C ASP A 163 11.37 -4.09 -10.08
N LYS A 164 10.76 -2.98 -10.44
CA LYS A 164 9.84 -2.91 -11.56
C LYS A 164 10.36 -1.95 -12.62
N ASP A 165 10.10 -2.26 -13.86
CA ASP A 165 10.33 -1.38 -15.02
C ASP A 165 8.99 -0.97 -15.65
N GLU A 166 9.04 -0.38 -16.85
CA GLU A 166 7.84 0.03 -17.58
C GLU A 166 6.91 -1.14 -18.01
N HIS A 167 7.43 -2.36 -17.97
CA HIS A 167 6.69 -3.58 -18.34
C HIS A 167 6.19 -4.36 -17.12
N GLY A 168 6.58 -3.96 -15.92
CA GLY A 168 6.17 -4.59 -14.66
C GLY A 168 7.34 -5.04 -13.78
N TYR A 169 7.08 -6.04 -12.94
CA TYR A 169 8.13 -6.61 -12.09
C TYR A 169 9.11 -7.44 -12.93
N LYS A 170 10.38 -7.32 -12.60
CA LYS A 170 11.40 -8.22 -13.12
C LYS A 170 11.31 -9.57 -12.39
N ASP A 171 11.45 -10.64 -13.15
CA ASP A 171 11.53 -12.01 -12.66
C ASP A 171 12.76 -12.25 -11.78
#